data_e16ffaba56144fcd435a2e513146a8c6
#
_entry.id   e16ffaba56144fcd435a2e513146a8c6
#
_cell.length_a   1.000
_cell.length_b   1.000
_cell.length_c   1.000
_cell.angle_alpha   90.00
_cell.angle_beta   90.00
_cell.angle_gamma   90.00
#
_symmetry.space_group_name_H-M   'P 1'
#
loop_
_entity.id
_entity.type
_entity.pdbx_description
1 polymer ?
#
loop_
_entity_poly.entity_id
_entity_poly.type
_entity_poly.pdbx_seq_one_letter_code
_entity_poly.pdbx_strand_id
1 'polypeptide(L)'
;MTPVQGSKWYEELYKNSVAVNDTSMQKLYKAAKDFDMNIVIGINERGDSFGEIYNTNLIIDNHGNLIGKHRKLVPTWAEKLTWTSGDGSSLKVYNTEVGPVGTLACGENTNTLARFTLLSQGELIHIANYISLPVAPPDYDMAEAIKIRAAAHSFEGKLFTIVSCSTISQEIKDALRADVPNVDELLDRKSSAFSGFIGPNGAVIGQPLIDEEGIIYADIDLSKCIQPKQMHDILGHYNRFDIFDLRVNVAPTKKITFINKED
;
A
#
# COMPACT_ATOMS: atom_id res chain seq x y z
N MET A 1 -10.03 -1.19 -22.96
CA MET A 1 -11.45 -1.11 -22.48
C MET A 1 -11.94 0.29 -22.73
N THR A 2 -13.06 0.44 -23.43
CA THR A 2 -13.67 1.76 -23.67
C THR A 2 -14.42 2.24 -22.41
N PRO A 3 -14.68 3.53 -22.22
CA PRO A 3 -15.48 4.02 -21.10
C PRO A 3 -16.84 3.33 -20.97
N VAL A 4 -17.47 3.01 -22.10
CA VAL A 4 -18.76 2.30 -22.13
C VAL A 4 -18.64 0.86 -21.60
N GLN A 5 -17.58 0.16 -21.95
CA GLN A 5 -17.32 -1.20 -21.43
C GLN A 5 -16.91 -1.20 -19.96
N GLY A 6 -16.24 -0.15 -19.49
CA GLY A 6 -15.78 -0.02 -18.12
C GLY A 6 -16.84 0.44 -17.12
N SER A 7 -17.93 1.09 -17.59
CA SER A 7 -18.92 1.71 -16.71
C SER A 7 -19.62 0.73 -15.77
N LYS A 8 -19.98 -0.47 -16.26
CA LYS A 8 -20.61 -1.50 -15.41
C LYS A 8 -19.67 -1.97 -14.31
N TRP A 9 -18.37 -2.14 -14.61
CA TRP A 9 -17.36 -2.54 -13.64
C TRP A 9 -17.09 -1.47 -12.59
N TYR A 10 -17.15 -0.19 -13.01
CA TYR A 10 -17.02 0.91 -12.07
C TYR A 10 -18.21 0.98 -11.10
N GLU A 11 -19.44 0.79 -11.62
CA GLU A 11 -20.65 0.75 -10.80
C GLU A 11 -20.59 -0.40 -9.78
N GLU A 12 -20.20 -1.61 -10.21
CA GLU A 12 -20.05 -2.75 -9.32
C GLU A 12 -18.93 -2.54 -8.31
N LEU A 13 -17.79 -1.98 -8.71
CA LEU A 13 -16.72 -1.64 -7.79
C LEU A 13 -17.19 -0.64 -6.73
N TYR A 14 -17.90 0.42 -7.13
CA TYR A 14 -18.45 1.40 -6.20
C TYR A 14 -19.43 0.78 -5.20
N LYS A 15 -20.35 -0.05 -5.67
CA LYS A 15 -21.32 -0.76 -4.81
C LYS A 15 -20.65 -1.67 -3.78
N ASN A 16 -19.54 -2.31 -4.17
CA ASN A 16 -18.76 -3.21 -3.31
C ASN A 16 -17.63 -2.51 -2.54
N SER A 17 -17.43 -1.21 -2.75
CA SER A 17 -16.50 -0.40 -1.95
C SER A 17 -17.10 -0.09 -0.58
N VAL A 18 -16.28 0.22 0.40
CA VAL A 18 -16.71 0.42 1.79
C VAL A 18 -16.34 1.82 2.30
N ALA A 19 -17.18 2.41 3.12
CA ALA A 19 -16.78 3.53 3.97
C ALA A 19 -16.18 2.99 5.27
N VAL A 20 -15.25 3.74 5.87
CA VAL A 20 -14.53 3.27 7.08
C VAL A 20 -15.45 3.05 8.29
N ASN A 21 -16.65 3.62 8.29
CA ASN A 21 -17.67 3.43 9.33
C ASN A 21 -18.76 2.42 8.95
N ASP A 22 -18.65 1.73 7.82
CA ASP A 22 -19.63 0.72 7.41
C ASP A 22 -19.67 -0.46 8.39
N THR A 23 -20.82 -1.13 8.45
CA THR A 23 -21.04 -2.30 9.31
C THR A 23 -20.06 -3.45 8.96
N SER A 24 -19.67 -3.59 7.69
CA SER A 24 -18.69 -4.57 7.25
C SER A 24 -17.32 -4.36 7.90
N MET A 25 -16.92 -3.09 8.10
CA MET A 25 -15.66 -2.73 8.75
C MET A 25 -15.63 -3.10 10.23
N GLN A 26 -16.79 -3.13 10.91
CA GLN A 26 -16.88 -3.51 12.32
C GLN A 26 -16.38 -4.93 12.58
N LYS A 27 -16.49 -5.82 11.58
CA LYS A 27 -15.94 -7.18 11.68
C LYS A 27 -14.43 -7.19 11.79
N LEU A 28 -13.74 -6.32 11.03
CA LEU A 28 -12.28 -6.19 11.08
C LEU A 28 -11.83 -5.55 12.39
N TYR A 29 -12.52 -4.49 12.84
CA TYR A 29 -12.24 -3.84 14.13
C TYR A 29 -12.41 -4.82 15.29
N LYS A 30 -13.50 -5.60 15.26
CA LYS A 30 -13.73 -6.65 16.25
C LYS A 30 -12.65 -7.74 16.19
N ALA A 31 -12.26 -8.19 15.01
CA ALA A 31 -11.22 -9.22 14.87
C ALA A 31 -9.88 -8.74 15.42
N ALA A 32 -9.46 -7.50 15.11
CA ALA A 32 -8.24 -6.91 15.65
C ALA A 32 -8.22 -6.98 17.19
N LYS A 33 -9.34 -6.59 17.81
CA LYS A 33 -9.50 -6.63 19.27
C LYS A 33 -9.58 -8.05 19.83
N ASP A 34 -10.39 -8.93 19.24
CA ASP A 34 -10.61 -10.30 19.76
C ASP A 34 -9.33 -11.15 19.69
N PHE A 35 -8.47 -10.91 18.72
CA PHE A 35 -7.22 -11.64 18.51
C PHE A 35 -5.98 -10.88 18.96
N ASP A 36 -6.15 -9.70 19.58
CA ASP A 36 -5.05 -8.85 20.07
C ASP A 36 -3.98 -8.61 18.98
N MET A 37 -4.42 -8.21 17.79
CA MET A 37 -3.55 -8.02 16.63
C MET A 37 -3.72 -6.66 15.95
N ASN A 38 -2.61 -6.11 15.46
CA ASN A 38 -2.67 -4.97 14.55
C ASN A 38 -2.96 -5.47 13.13
N ILE A 39 -3.85 -4.79 12.40
CA ILE A 39 -4.23 -5.14 11.03
C ILE A 39 -3.90 -3.98 10.11
N VAL A 40 -3.17 -4.25 9.02
CA VAL A 40 -3.01 -3.32 7.90
C VAL A 40 -3.63 -3.94 6.66
N ILE A 41 -4.64 -3.30 6.09
CA ILE A 41 -5.45 -3.84 5.00
C ILE A 41 -5.73 -2.79 3.92
N GLY A 42 -5.59 -3.21 2.65
CA GLY A 42 -6.02 -2.42 1.50
C GLY A 42 -7.52 -2.57 1.24
N ILE A 43 -8.18 -1.45 0.99
CA ILE A 43 -9.61 -1.40 0.66
C ILE A 43 -9.89 -0.48 -0.53
N ASN A 44 -11.00 -0.72 -1.21
CA ASN A 44 -11.65 0.29 -2.03
C ASN A 44 -12.53 1.15 -1.10
N GLU A 45 -12.04 2.35 -0.77
CA GLU A 45 -12.73 3.27 0.13
C GLU A 45 -13.73 4.14 -0.64
N ARG A 46 -14.99 4.15 -0.24
CA ARG A 46 -15.93 5.19 -0.69
C ARG A 46 -15.59 6.53 -0.06
N GLY A 47 -15.41 7.55 -0.90
CA GLY A 47 -15.22 8.92 -0.47
C GLY A 47 -16.52 9.58 0.00
N ASP A 48 -16.39 10.85 0.43
CA ASP A 48 -17.52 11.65 0.91
C ASP A 48 -18.47 12.08 -0.21
N SER A 49 -17.95 12.15 -1.45
CA SER A 49 -18.76 12.46 -2.64
C SER A 49 -19.28 11.18 -3.27
N PHE A 50 -20.57 11.21 -3.67
CA PHE A 50 -21.18 10.08 -4.37
C PHE A 50 -20.40 9.75 -5.66
N GLY A 51 -20.06 8.47 -5.86
CA GLY A 51 -19.27 8.00 -6.98
C GLY A 51 -17.75 8.14 -6.81
N GLU A 52 -17.25 8.67 -5.70
CA GLU A 52 -15.82 8.80 -5.46
C GLU A 52 -15.26 7.54 -4.77
N ILE A 53 -14.14 7.03 -5.30
CA ILE A 53 -13.46 5.84 -4.75
C ILE A 53 -11.98 6.15 -4.56
N TYR A 54 -11.39 5.66 -3.49
CA TYR A 54 -9.95 5.71 -3.19
C TYR A 54 -9.38 4.31 -3.04
N ASN A 55 -8.14 4.12 -3.47
CA ASN A 55 -7.31 2.99 -3.08
C ASN A 55 -6.66 3.35 -1.74
N THR A 56 -7.03 2.64 -0.68
CA THR A 56 -6.71 3.05 0.69
C THR A 56 -6.17 1.90 1.50
N ASN A 57 -5.06 2.12 2.21
CA ASN A 57 -4.59 1.25 3.28
C ASN A 57 -5.11 1.75 4.62
N LEU A 58 -5.72 0.87 5.41
CA LEU A 58 -6.14 1.14 6.79
C LEU A 58 -5.17 0.49 7.78
N ILE A 59 -4.93 1.16 8.90
CA ILE A 59 -4.17 0.64 10.04
C ILE A 59 -5.12 0.59 11.23
N ILE A 60 -5.35 -0.61 11.75
CA ILE A 60 -6.23 -0.90 12.88
C ILE A 60 -5.36 -1.45 14.00
N ASP A 61 -5.45 -0.87 15.19
CA ASP A 61 -4.68 -1.32 16.34
C ASP A 61 -5.26 -2.60 16.98
N ASN A 62 -4.51 -3.21 17.89
CA ASN A 62 -4.92 -4.40 18.63
C ASN A 62 -6.11 -4.18 19.59
N HIS A 63 -6.55 -2.95 19.78
CA HIS A 63 -7.77 -2.60 20.52
C HIS A 63 -9.00 -2.48 19.62
N GLY A 64 -8.81 -2.62 18.30
CA GLY A 64 -9.86 -2.49 17.29
C GLY A 64 -10.16 -1.04 16.88
N ASN A 65 -9.25 -0.11 17.14
CA ASN A 65 -9.41 1.28 16.70
C ASN A 65 -8.77 1.49 15.32
N LEU A 66 -9.46 2.20 14.44
CA LEU A 66 -8.86 2.72 13.21
C LEU A 66 -7.93 3.89 13.58
N ILE A 67 -6.62 3.62 13.61
CA ILE A 67 -5.61 4.62 14.00
C ILE A 67 -4.98 5.32 12.80
N GLY A 68 -5.07 4.71 11.61
CA GLY A 68 -4.46 5.23 10.41
C GLY A 68 -5.22 4.92 9.13
N LYS A 69 -5.12 5.86 8.19
CA LYS A 69 -5.66 5.73 6.84
C LYS A 69 -4.72 6.41 5.86
N HIS A 70 -4.24 5.66 4.87
CA HIS A 70 -3.42 6.19 3.80
C HIS A 70 -4.12 5.97 2.47
N ARG A 71 -4.56 7.04 1.82
CA ARG A 71 -5.07 7.06 0.45
C ARG A 71 -3.89 7.15 -0.51
N LYS A 72 -3.79 6.23 -1.45
CA LYS A 72 -2.74 6.22 -2.47
C LYS A 72 -2.61 7.59 -3.11
N LEU A 73 -1.42 8.20 -3.06
CA LEU A 73 -1.19 9.57 -3.51
C LEU A 73 -1.52 9.75 -5.00
N VAL A 74 -1.05 8.79 -5.81
CA VAL A 74 -1.29 8.81 -7.25
C VAL A 74 -1.68 7.41 -7.72
N PRO A 75 -2.91 7.21 -8.18
CA PRO A 75 -3.29 5.97 -8.85
C PRO A 75 -2.39 5.73 -10.06
N THR A 76 -1.94 4.48 -10.23
CA THR A 76 -0.92 4.12 -11.22
C THR A 76 -1.56 3.97 -12.60
N TRP A 77 -1.06 4.67 -13.60
CA TRP A 77 -1.46 4.54 -15.01
C TRP A 77 -2.99 4.50 -15.21
N ALA A 78 -3.55 3.36 -15.62
CA ALA A 78 -4.99 3.20 -15.88
C ALA A 78 -5.87 3.26 -14.60
N GLU A 79 -5.29 3.08 -13.43
CA GLU A 79 -6.00 3.25 -12.15
C GLU A 79 -6.62 4.66 -12.02
N LYS A 80 -6.04 5.68 -12.67
CA LYS A 80 -6.57 7.06 -12.70
C LYS A 80 -7.96 7.18 -13.29
N LEU A 81 -8.41 6.18 -14.04
CA LEU A 81 -9.77 6.12 -14.58
C LEU A 81 -10.80 5.69 -13.52
N THR A 82 -10.34 5.18 -12.39
CA THR A 82 -11.18 4.57 -11.35
C THR A 82 -11.02 5.25 -10.00
N TRP A 83 -9.79 5.42 -9.52
CA TRP A 83 -9.52 5.92 -8.18
C TRP A 83 -9.10 7.39 -8.17
N THR A 84 -9.58 8.11 -7.17
CA THR A 84 -9.18 9.47 -6.86
C THR A 84 -7.80 9.46 -6.17
N SER A 85 -6.98 10.49 -6.45
CA SER A 85 -5.69 10.68 -5.78
C SER A 85 -5.86 11.03 -4.31
N GLY A 86 -5.00 10.49 -3.47
CA GLY A 86 -4.83 10.93 -2.09
C GLY A 86 -4.04 12.24 -1.99
N ASP A 87 -3.73 12.64 -0.76
CA ASP A 87 -2.92 13.82 -0.46
C ASP A 87 -1.87 13.53 0.62
N GLY A 88 -1.02 14.52 0.89
CA GLY A 88 0.08 14.35 1.86
C GLY A 88 -0.36 14.24 3.32
N SER A 89 -1.62 14.50 3.66
CA SER A 89 -2.14 14.40 5.04
C SER A 89 -2.09 12.98 5.59
N SER A 90 -2.06 12.00 4.68
CA SER A 90 -2.02 10.58 5.00
C SER A 90 -0.62 9.96 5.06
N LEU A 91 0.44 10.72 4.73
CA LEU A 91 1.83 10.27 4.85
C LEU A 91 2.30 10.32 6.31
N LYS A 92 1.84 9.35 7.10
CA LYS A 92 2.09 9.28 8.55
C LYS A 92 2.57 7.90 8.96
N VAL A 93 3.41 7.90 10.00
CA VAL A 93 3.78 6.70 10.76
C VAL A 93 2.95 6.66 12.04
N TYR A 94 2.44 5.49 12.36
CA TYR A 94 1.56 5.26 13.49
C TYR A 94 2.25 4.38 14.53
N ASN A 95 2.27 4.82 15.76
CA ASN A 95 2.79 4.02 16.87
C ASN A 95 1.76 2.96 17.24
N THR A 96 2.19 1.72 17.22
CA THR A 96 1.42 0.54 17.62
C THR A 96 2.16 -0.21 18.72
N GLU A 97 1.51 -1.20 19.34
CA GLU A 97 2.16 -2.07 20.34
C GLU A 97 3.35 -2.85 19.77
N VAL A 98 3.35 -3.09 18.45
CA VAL A 98 4.45 -3.80 17.77
C VAL A 98 5.54 -2.86 17.24
N GLY A 99 5.36 -1.54 17.39
CA GLY A 99 6.30 -0.52 16.94
C GLY A 99 5.72 0.49 15.95
N PRO A 100 6.54 1.41 15.42
CA PRO A 100 6.10 2.42 14.46
C PRO A 100 5.88 1.83 13.07
N VAL A 101 4.63 1.89 12.60
CA VAL A 101 4.16 1.31 11.33
C VAL A 101 3.85 2.40 10.32
N GLY A 102 4.39 2.28 9.12
CA GLY A 102 4.02 3.05 7.93
C GLY A 102 3.47 2.15 6.84
N THR A 103 2.83 2.72 5.83
CA THR A 103 2.30 1.96 4.70
C THR A 103 2.22 2.79 3.42
N LEU A 104 2.49 2.14 2.30
CA LEU A 104 2.28 2.67 0.94
C LEU A 104 1.61 1.60 0.07
N ALA A 105 0.86 2.04 -0.95
CA ALA A 105 0.08 1.15 -1.80
C ALA A 105 0.78 0.88 -3.14
N CYS A 106 1.12 -0.39 -3.41
CA CYS A 106 1.56 -0.88 -4.72
C CYS A 106 2.75 -0.10 -5.31
N GLY A 107 2.63 0.39 -6.55
CA GLY A 107 3.65 1.15 -7.26
C GLY A 107 4.10 2.44 -6.57
N GLU A 108 3.31 2.96 -5.63
CA GLU A 108 3.69 4.11 -4.79
C GLU A 108 4.97 3.86 -3.99
N ASN A 109 5.27 2.60 -3.67
CA ASN A 109 6.55 2.19 -3.06
C ASN A 109 7.79 2.52 -3.91
N THR A 110 7.61 2.94 -5.15
CA THR A 110 8.69 3.49 -6.00
C THR A 110 9.00 4.97 -5.66
N ASN A 111 8.06 5.68 -5.02
CA ASN A 111 8.23 7.09 -4.71
C ASN A 111 9.19 7.28 -3.53
N THR A 112 10.43 7.64 -3.84
CA THR A 112 11.51 7.82 -2.85
C THR A 112 11.21 8.95 -1.87
N LEU A 113 10.49 10.01 -2.28
CA LEU A 113 10.13 11.12 -1.39
C LEU A 113 9.03 10.70 -0.40
N ALA A 114 8.05 9.91 -0.83
CA ALA A 114 7.04 9.35 0.08
C ALA A 114 7.68 8.39 1.11
N ARG A 115 8.56 7.49 0.66
CA ARG A 115 9.32 6.60 1.53
C ARG A 115 10.19 7.39 2.53
N PHE A 116 10.91 8.38 2.05
CA PHE A 116 11.73 9.23 2.92
C PHE A 116 10.88 9.98 3.95
N THR A 117 9.69 10.46 3.57
CA THR A 117 8.75 11.12 4.49
C THR A 117 8.31 10.19 5.63
N LEU A 118 8.04 8.91 5.34
CA LEU A 118 7.72 7.93 6.39
C LEU A 118 8.93 7.65 7.27
N LEU A 119 10.09 7.39 6.67
CA LEU A 119 11.34 7.17 7.41
C LEU A 119 11.66 8.32 8.37
N SER A 120 11.47 9.58 7.94
CA SER A 120 11.73 10.76 8.76
C SER A 120 10.86 10.87 10.02
N GLN A 121 9.78 10.09 10.07
CA GLN A 121 8.88 9.97 11.23
C GLN A 121 9.22 8.77 12.13
N GLY A 122 10.33 8.07 11.87
CA GLY A 122 10.78 6.95 12.70
C GLY A 122 10.17 5.61 12.34
N GLU A 123 9.73 5.41 11.10
CA GLU A 123 9.21 4.13 10.62
C GLU A 123 10.21 2.99 10.86
N LEU A 124 9.76 1.87 11.43
CA LEU A 124 10.53 0.65 11.61
C LEU A 124 9.87 -0.59 10.99
N ILE A 125 8.56 -0.52 10.75
CA ILE A 125 7.79 -1.55 10.06
C ILE A 125 7.04 -0.89 8.92
N HIS A 126 7.32 -1.32 7.70
CA HIS A 126 6.64 -0.85 6.50
C HIS A 126 5.72 -1.93 5.95
N ILE A 127 4.45 -1.59 5.71
CA ILE A 127 3.51 -2.49 5.07
C ILE A 127 3.29 -2.04 3.62
N ALA A 128 3.62 -2.91 2.69
CA ALA A 128 3.49 -2.68 1.26
C ALA A 128 2.41 -3.60 0.67
N ASN A 129 1.20 -3.07 0.48
CA ASN A 129 0.10 -3.81 -0.11
C ASN A 129 0.15 -3.71 -1.64
N TYR A 130 0.09 -4.85 -2.31
CA TYR A 130 0.12 -4.96 -3.77
C TYR A 130 -1.05 -5.77 -4.31
N ILE A 131 -1.25 -5.65 -5.61
CA ILE A 131 -2.09 -6.56 -6.40
C ILE A 131 -1.21 -7.34 -7.37
N SER A 132 -1.62 -8.56 -7.71
CA SER A 132 -1.08 -9.25 -8.87
C SER A 132 -1.39 -8.48 -10.14
N LEU A 133 -0.40 -8.25 -10.99
CA LEU A 133 -0.55 -7.47 -12.22
C LEU A 133 0.00 -8.24 -13.44
N PRO A 134 -0.74 -9.25 -13.91
CA PRO A 134 -0.31 -10.07 -15.05
C PRO A 134 -0.28 -9.29 -16.37
N VAL A 135 -0.93 -8.14 -16.43
CA VAL A 135 -1.03 -7.27 -17.62
C VAL A 135 0.20 -6.38 -17.84
N ALA A 136 1.25 -6.53 -17.03
CA ALA A 136 2.53 -5.86 -17.26
C ALA A 136 3.16 -6.31 -18.59
N PRO A 137 4.09 -5.55 -19.18
CA PRO A 137 4.82 -5.97 -20.39
C PRO A 137 5.44 -7.37 -20.24
N PRO A 138 5.60 -8.13 -21.33
CA PRO A 138 6.06 -9.53 -21.27
C PRO A 138 7.43 -9.74 -20.61
N ASP A 139 8.29 -8.75 -20.68
CA ASP A 139 9.65 -8.72 -20.12
C ASP A 139 9.70 -8.14 -18.68
N TYR A 140 8.55 -7.79 -18.10
CA TYR A 140 8.46 -7.22 -16.77
C TYR A 140 8.08 -8.29 -15.74
N ASP A 141 9.05 -8.68 -14.90
CA ASP A 141 8.84 -9.55 -13.76
C ASP A 141 8.25 -8.73 -12.60
N MET A 142 6.95 -8.88 -12.37
CA MET A 142 6.24 -8.10 -11.34
C MET A 142 6.65 -8.51 -9.92
N ALA A 143 6.84 -9.81 -9.68
CA ALA A 143 7.24 -10.32 -8.36
C ALA A 143 8.63 -9.80 -7.98
N GLU A 144 9.58 -9.83 -8.92
CA GLU A 144 10.92 -9.26 -8.70
C GLU A 144 10.87 -7.74 -8.53
N ALA A 145 10.04 -7.04 -9.30
CA ALA A 145 9.87 -5.59 -9.18
C ALA A 145 9.26 -5.18 -7.84
N ILE A 146 8.34 -5.97 -7.26
CA ILE A 146 7.82 -5.78 -5.91
C ILE A 146 8.94 -5.98 -4.89
N LYS A 147 9.68 -7.06 -5.00
CA LYS A 147 10.80 -7.41 -4.10
C LYS A 147 11.88 -6.32 -4.11
N ILE A 148 12.27 -5.82 -5.29
CA ILE A 148 13.26 -4.73 -5.43
C ILE A 148 12.82 -3.48 -4.65
N ARG A 149 11.56 -3.05 -4.78
CA ARG A 149 11.05 -1.87 -4.07
C ARG A 149 11.06 -2.06 -2.56
N ALA A 150 10.60 -3.21 -2.09
CA ALA A 150 10.58 -3.56 -0.68
C ALA A 150 12.00 -3.67 -0.10
N ALA A 151 12.92 -4.32 -0.83
CA ALA A 151 14.31 -4.46 -0.45
C ALA A 151 15.03 -3.10 -0.38
N ALA A 152 14.78 -2.22 -1.36
CA ALA A 152 15.34 -0.87 -1.37
C ALA A 152 14.90 -0.08 -0.13
N HIS A 153 13.60 -0.08 0.18
CA HIS A 153 13.09 0.63 1.35
C HIS A 153 13.66 0.09 2.66
N SER A 154 13.68 -1.24 2.82
CA SER A 154 14.26 -1.90 3.99
C SER A 154 15.76 -1.60 4.14
N PHE A 155 16.52 -1.69 3.04
CA PHE A 155 17.96 -1.47 3.05
C PHE A 155 18.33 -0.01 3.30
N GLU A 156 17.65 0.94 2.65
CA GLU A 156 17.90 2.38 2.81
C GLU A 156 17.48 2.87 4.20
N GLY A 157 16.28 2.48 4.66
CA GLY A 157 15.71 2.93 5.94
C GLY A 157 16.15 2.10 7.16
N LYS A 158 16.79 0.93 6.94
CA LYS A 158 17.13 -0.03 8.01
C LYS A 158 15.92 -0.45 8.83
N LEU A 159 14.88 -0.89 8.13
CA LEU A 159 13.59 -1.30 8.70
C LEU A 159 13.14 -2.65 8.13
N PHE A 160 12.06 -3.19 8.66
CA PHE A 160 11.40 -4.36 8.12
C PHE A 160 10.29 -3.94 7.16
N THR A 161 10.24 -4.55 5.97
CA THR A 161 9.10 -4.42 5.04
C THR A 161 8.32 -5.72 4.98
N ILE A 162 7.02 -5.64 5.18
CA ILE A 162 6.07 -6.74 5.03
C ILE A 162 5.28 -6.49 3.75
N VAL A 163 5.40 -7.38 2.81
CA VAL A 163 4.69 -7.31 1.53
C VAL A 163 3.50 -8.25 1.56
N SER A 164 2.32 -7.72 1.29
CA SER A 164 1.09 -8.49 1.07
C SER A 164 0.61 -8.21 -0.35
N CYS A 165 0.50 -9.26 -1.16
CA CYS A 165 0.08 -9.17 -2.55
C CYS A 165 -1.09 -10.10 -2.81
N SER A 166 -2.15 -9.60 -3.45
CA SER A 166 -3.24 -10.47 -3.89
C SER A 166 -2.79 -11.34 -5.06
N THR A 167 -3.46 -12.48 -5.24
CA THR A 167 -3.39 -13.29 -6.44
C THR A 167 -4.62 -13.06 -7.32
N ILE A 168 -4.68 -13.68 -8.48
CA ILE A 168 -5.86 -13.66 -9.36
C ILE A 168 -6.56 -15.00 -9.24
N SER A 169 -7.76 -15.02 -8.63
CA SER A 169 -8.55 -16.21 -8.48
C SER A 169 -9.13 -16.70 -9.83
N GLN A 170 -9.58 -17.95 -9.87
CA GLN A 170 -10.21 -18.51 -11.07
C GLN A 170 -11.49 -17.74 -11.44
N GLU A 171 -12.28 -17.29 -10.45
CA GLU A 171 -13.49 -16.50 -10.67
C GLU A 171 -13.17 -15.15 -11.35
N ILE A 172 -12.09 -14.50 -10.95
CA ILE A 172 -11.61 -13.26 -11.59
C ILE A 172 -11.20 -13.55 -13.04
N LYS A 173 -10.46 -14.64 -13.28
CA LYS A 173 -10.06 -15.05 -14.63
C LYS A 173 -11.28 -15.28 -15.51
N ASP A 174 -12.26 -16.01 -15.02
CA ASP A 174 -13.48 -16.35 -15.77
C ASP A 174 -14.32 -15.08 -16.07
N ALA A 175 -14.44 -14.17 -15.11
CA ALA A 175 -15.13 -12.90 -15.32
C ALA A 175 -14.42 -12.03 -16.37
N LEU A 176 -13.09 -11.99 -16.36
CA LEU A 176 -12.31 -11.22 -17.35
C LEU A 176 -12.39 -11.87 -18.74
N ARG A 177 -12.38 -13.20 -18.84
CA ARG A 177 -12.53 -13.91 -20.11
C ARG A 177 -13.87 -13.62 -20.79
N ALA A 178 -14.93 -13.46 -20.00
CA ALA A 178 -16.24 -13.14 -20.52
C ALA A 178 -16.31 -11.76 -21.18
N ASP A 179 -15.50 -10.81 -20.75
CA ASP A 179 -15.57 -9.41 -21.16
C ASP A 179 -14.39 -8.93 -22.00
N VAL A 180 -13.23 -9.60 -21.94
CA VAL A 180 -12.01 -9.17 -22.61
C VAL A 180 -11.51 -10.28 -23.56
N PRO A 181 -11.58 -10.07 -24.88
CA PRO A 181 -11.05 -11.04 -25.84
C PRO A 181 -9.54 -11.26 -25.65
N ASN A 182 -9.09 -12.50 -25.85
CA ASN A 182 -7.66 -12.89 -25.84
C ASN A 182 -6.92 -12.57 -24.53
N VAL A 183 -7.60 -12.61 -23.41
CA VAL A 183 -7.02 -12.26 -22.10
C VAL A 183 -6.20 -13.41 -21.48
N ASP A 184 -6.35 -14.62 -21.96
CA ASP A 184 -5.73 -15.82 -21.37
C ASP A 184 -4.22 -15.74 -21.27
N GLU A 185 -3.57 -15.31 -22.34
CA GLU A 185 -2.10 -15.14 -22.35
C GLU A 185 -1.60 -14.19 -21.24
N LEU A 186 -2.40 -13.18 -20.91
CA LEU A 186 -2.08 -12.24 -19.84
C LEU A 186 -2.37 -12.85 -18.45
N LEU A 187 -3.49 -13.58 -18.30
CA LEU A 187 -3.93 -14.11 -17.01
C LEU A 187 -3.08 -15.29 -16.52
N ASP A 188 -2.45 -16.01 -17.44
CA ASP A 188 -1.62 -17.17 -17.12
C ASP A 188 -0.13 -16.85 -16.95
N ARG A 189 0.24 -15.56 -16.98
CA ARG A 189 1.60 -15.11 -16.68
C ARG A 189 2.00 -15.45 -15.26
N LYS A 190 3.23 -15.96 -15.15
CA LYS A 190 3.88 -16.25 -13.87
C LYS A 190 4.65 -15.04 -13.37
N SER A 191 5.08 -15.10 -12.11
CA SER A 191 5.85 -14.03 -11.45
C SER A 191 5.11 -12.69 -11.42
N SER A 192 3.80 -12.76 -11.17
CA SER A 192 2.89 -11.61 -11.15
C SER A 192 2.56 -11.11 -9.72
N ALA A 193 2.89 -11.90 -8.70
CA ALA A 193 2.63 -11.59 -7.29
C ALA A 193 3.79 -12.05 -6.40
N PHE A 194 4.11 -11.24 -5.39
CA PHE A 194 5.10 -11.56 -4.34
C PHE A 194 4.54 -11.14 -2.99
N SER A 195 4.50 -12.07 -2.02
CA SER A 195 4.25 -11.80 -0.61
C SER A 195 5.42 -12.31 0.23
N GLY A 196 5.91 -11.48 1.17
CA GLY A 196 7.10 -11.85 1.91
C GLY A 196 7.52 -10.82 2.94
N PHE A 197 8.54 -11.17 3.72
CA PHE A 197 9.17 -10.32 4.70
C PHE A 197 10.57 -9.95 4.22
N ILE A 198 10.94 -8.68 4.35
CA ILE A 198 12.26 -8.16 4.02
C ILE A 198 12.88 -7.55 5.28
N GLY A 199 14.10 -7.95 5.59
CA GLY A 199 14.85 -7.46 6.75
C GLY A 199 15.60 -6.15 6.50
N PRO A 200 16.17 -5.53 7.55
CA PRO A 200 16.91 -4.27 7.47
C PRO A 200 18.17 -4.30 6.58
N ASN A 201 18.62 -5.49 6.19
CA ASN A 201 19.70 -5.70 5.23
C ASN A 201 19.21 -5.85 3.77
N GLY A 202 17.92 -5.69 3.50
CA GLY A 202 17.31 -5.86 2.19
C GLY A 202 17.09 -7.31 1.76
N ALA A 203 17.39 -8.28 2.61
CA ALA A 203 17.23 -9.69 2.29
C ALA A 203 15.82 -10.20 2.66
N VAL A 204 15.32 -11.17 1.87
CA VAL A 204 14.07 -11.88 2.18
C VAL A 204 14.27 -12.73 3.43
N ILE A 205 13.28 -12.71 4.32
CA ILE A 205 13.22 -13.53 5.54
C ILE A 205 12.23 -14.68 5.30
N GLY A 206 12.67 -15.90 5.51
CA GLY A 206 11.86 -17.09 5.32
C GLY A 206 11.55 -17.40 3.86
N GLN A 207 10.42 -18.08 3.64
CA GLN A 207 9.96 -18.45 2.29
C GLN A 207 8.85 -17.49 1.85
N PRO A 208 9.03 -16.73 0.76
CA PRO A 208 7.97 -15.91 0.21
C PRO A 208 6.94 -16.77 -0.54
N LEU A 209 5.74 -16.21 -0.76
CA LEU A 209 4.77 -16.73 -1.73
C LEU A 209 4.91 -15.97 -3.05
N ILE A 210 5.01 -16.72 -4.16
CA ILE A 210 5.06 -16.17 -5.52
C ILE A 210 3.91 -16.80 -6.29
N ASP A 211 2.96 -16.00 -6.73
CA ASP A 211 1.72 -16.42 -7.41
C ASP A 211 0.87 -17.44 -6.63
N GLU A 212 1.10 -17.56 -5.34
CA GLU A 212 0.43 -18.52 -4.47
C GLU A 212 -0.43 -17.81 -3.42
N GLU A 213 -1.59 -18.38 -3.13
CA GLU A 213 -2.43 -18.05 -1.97
C GLU A 213 -1.90 -18.74 -0.73
N GLY A 214 -1.83 -18.02 0.39
CA GLY A 214 -1.40 -18.63 1.64
C GLY A 214 -1.19 -17.60 2.75
N ILE A 215 -0.74 -18.11 3.91
CA ILE A 215 -0.36 -17.32 5.07
C ILE A 215 1.09 -17.61 5.37
N ILE A 216 1.90 -16.58 5.53
CA ILE A 216 3.30 -16.66 5.91
C ILE A 216 3.52 -15.95 7.23
N TYR A 217 4.50 -16.45 7.99
CA TYR A 217 4.85 -15.93 9.31
C TYR A 217 6.35 -15.64 9.38
N ALA A 218 6.72 -14.62 10.13
CA ALA A 218 8.11 -14.34 10.49
C ALA A 218 8.16 -13.67 11.85
N ASP A 219 9.17 -14.03 12.64
CA ASP A 219 9.51 -13.31 13.86
C ASP A 219 10.36 -12.09 13.52
N ILE A 220 9.93 -10.91 13.97
CA ILE A 220 10.58 -9.63 13.75
C ILE A 220 11.12 -9.09 15.06
N ASP A 221 12.44 -8.83 15.09
CA ASP A 221 13.13 -8.19 16.21
C ASP A 221 13.60 -6.79 15.77
N LEU A 222 12.91 -5.75 16.23
CA LEU A 222 13.20 -4.37 15.87
C LEU A 222 14.59 -3.91 16.33
N SER A 223 15.23 -4.57 17.31
CA SER A 223 16.60 -4.27 17.71
C SER A 223 17.60 -4.45 16.57
N LYS A 224 17.29 -5.32 15.60
CA LYS A 224 18.09 -5.55 14.39
C LYS A 224 18.14 -4.34 13.44
N CYS A 225 17.26 -3.36 13.63
CA CYS A 225 17.30 -2.10 12.88
C CYS A 225 18.39 -1.14 13.38
N ILE A 226 18.96 -1.36 14.57
CA ILE A 226 19.88 -0.40 15.22
C ILE A 226 21.27 -0.47 14.59
N GLN A 227 21.90 -1.64 14.62
CA GLN A 227 23.29 -1.82 14.22
C GLN A 227 23.56 -1.42 12.75
N PRO A 228 22.69 -1.75 11.75
CA PRO A 228 22.94 -1.34 10.36
C PRO A 228 22.92 0.17 10.14
N LYS A 229 22.24 0.95 11.00
CA LYS A 229 22.20 2.42 10.93
C LYS A 229 23.54 3.07 11.18
N GLN A 230 24.45 2.41 11.91
CA GLN A 230 25.78 2.92 12.15
C GLN A 230 26.58 3.13 10.85
N MET A 231 26.38 2.29 9.85
CA MET A 231 27.17 2.33 8.63
C MET A 231 26.67 3.38 7.64
N HIS A 232 25.42 3.28 7.26
CA HIS A 232 24.75 4.23 6.37
C HIS A 232 23.24 4.16 6.60
N ASP A 233 22.70 5.25 7.02
CA ASP A 233 21.30 5.47 7.27
C ASP A 233 20.92 6.81 6.63
N ILE A 234 19.97 6.77 5.72
CA ILE A 234 19.62 7.97 4.93
C ILE A 234 18.93 9.06 5.76
N LEU A 235 18.63 8.82 7.03
CA LEU A 235 18.08 9.82 7.94
C LEU A 235 19.12 10.46 8.87
N GLY A 236 20.16 9.73 9.21
CA GLY A 236 21.14 10.16 10.20
C GLY A 236 22.53 10.36 9.60
N HIS A 237 23.34 9.31 9.67
CA HIS A 237 24.78 9.40 9.37
C HIS A 237 25.11 9.65 7.90
N TYR A 238 24.20 9.35 6.97
CA TYR A 238 24.43 9.41 5.53
C TYR A 238 23.57 10.44 4.82
N ASN A 239 23.18 11.50 5.54
CA ASN A 239 22.41 12.60 4.97
C ASN A 239 23.05 13.97 5.31
N ARG A 240 22.73 14.94 4.48
CA ARG A 240 23.20 16.32 4.57
C ARG A 240 22.00 17.27 4.53
N PHE A 241 21.31 17.42 5.65
CA PHE A 241 20.14 18.30 5.79
C PHE A 241 20.49 19.80 5.66
N ASP A 242 21.76 20.12 5.67
CA ASP A 242 22.27 21.45 5.31
C ASP A 242 22.30 21.68 3.78
N ILE A 243 22.21 20.62 2.98
CA ILE A 243 22.17 20.65 1.50
C ILE A 243 20.76 20.36 0.98
N PHE A 244 20.03 19.40 1.57
CA PHE A 244 18.74 18.94 1.11
C PHE A 244 17.62 19.40 2.04
N ASP A 245 16.65 20.15 1.50
CA ASP A 245 15.43 20.59 2.19
C ASP A 245 14.22 19.94 1.53
N LEU A 246 13.64 18.92 2.17
CA LEU A 246 12.39 18.31 1.75
C LEU A 246 11.21 18.93 2.50
N ARG A 247 10.30 19.56 1.78
CA ARG A 247 9.04 20.10 2.32
C ARG A 247 7.86 19.26 1.86
N VAL A 248 7.08 18.79 2.80
CA VAL A 248 5.89 17.97 2.53
C VAL A 248 4.65 18.75 2.95
N ASN A 249 3.72 18.97 2.01
CA ASN A 249 2.43 19.54 2.34
C ASN A 249 1.54 18.45 2.95
N VAL A 250 1.29 18.54 4.24
CA VAL A 250 0.45 17.60 5.01
C VAL A 250 -0.97 18.14 5.26
N ALA A 251 -1.32 19.27 4.67
CA ALA A 251 -2.68 19.79 4.75
C ALA A 251 -3.63 18.92 3.89
N PRO A 252 -4.82 18.53 4.40
CA PRO A 252 -5.82 17.85 3.59
C PRO A 252 -6.23 18.70 2.39
N THR A 253 -6.34 18.07 1.24
CA THR A 253 -6.79 18.76 0.02
C THR A 253 -8.26 19.19 0.16
N LYS A 254 -8.50 20.48 0.05
CA LYS A 254 -9.86 21.04 -0.02
C LYS A 254 -10.34 21.00 -1.45
N LYS A 255 -11.51 20.41 -1.71
CA LYS A 255 -12.12 20.39 -3.06
C LYS A 255 -12.51 21.77 -3.53
N ILE A 256 -12.92 22.66 -2.61
CA ILE A 256 -13.34 24.01 -2.89
C ILE A 256 -13.03 24.94 -1.70
N THR A 257 -12.68 26.16 -2.01
CA THR A 257 -12.60 27.26 -1.04
C THR A 257 -13.51 28.37 -1.55
N PHE A 258 -14.52 28.74 -0.78
CA PHE A 258 -15.36 29.88 -1.10
C PHE A 258 -14.65 31.15 -0.65
N ILE A 259 -14.45 32.09 -1.58
CA ILE A 259 -13.83 33.39 -1.30
C ILE A 259 -14.95 34.42 -1.32
N ASN A 260 -15.17 35.10 -0.20
CA ASN A 260 -16.06 36.26 -0.14
C ASN A 260 -15.31 37.50 -0.66
N LYS A 261 -16.02 38.42 -1.34
CA LYS A 261 -15.41 39.59 -1.96
C LYS A 261 -14.80 40.60 -0.98
N GLU A 262 -14.82 40.31 0.33
CA GLU A 262 -14.32 41.18 1.40
C GLU A 262 -13.00 40.69 2.01
N ASP A 263 -12.37 39.63 1.47
CA ASP A 263 -11.07 39.12 1.90
C ASP A 263 -9.92 39.57 0.97
#